data_9bb82fd8b04b06d85775e0bd6059d291
#
_entry.id   9bb82fd8b04b06d85775e0bd6059d291
#
_cell.length_a   1.000
_cell.length_b   1.000
_cell.length_c   1.000
_cell.angle_alpha   90.00
_cell.angle_beta   90.00
_cell.angle_gamma   90.00
#
_symmetry.space_group_name_H-M   'P 1'
#
loop_
_entity.id
_entity.type
_entity.pdbx_description
1 polymer ?
#
loop_
_entity_poly.entity_id
_entity_poly.type
_entity_poly.pdbx_seq_one_letter_code
_entity_poly.pdbx_strand_id
1 'polypeptide(L)'
;MRVPATVGATPAAKASLLAINTQIQQLASAAAVGDFSQRGDAARFQHDFKVMIEQLNTMMHVADGNLSQLSQLLRAIAAGDLTARMDGEFHGVFALMRDDANTTVGQLTSIVSSIQVSAQSIRGAASEIAAGNNDLSRRTEQQAANLEETAA
;
A
#
# COMPACT_ATOMS: atom_id res chain seq x y z
N MET A 1 -45.65 -27.84 -44.42
CA MET A 1 -45.15 -27.10 -43.27
C MET A 1 -43.62 -27.24 -43.26
N ARG A 2 -42.90 -26.24 -43.75
CA ARG A 2 -41.41 -26.28 -43.87
C ARG A 2 -40.81 -25.81 -42.56
N VAL A 3 -40.11 -26.69 -41.89
CA VAL A 3 -39.27 -26.34 -40.72
C VAL A 3 -38.14 -25.44 -41.20
N PRO A 4 -37.94 -24.25 -40.59
CA PRO A 4 -36.82 -23.42 -41.01
C PRO A 4 -35.49 -24.12 -40.64
N ALA A 5 -34.59 -24.20 -41.59
CA ALA A 5 -33.25 -24.73 -41.39
C ALA A 5 -32.57 -23.93 -40.28
N THR A 6 -32.08 -24.60 -39.26
CA THR A 6 -31.16 -24.05 -38.25
C THR A 6 -29.96 -23.44 -38.98
N VAL A 7 -29.89 -22.10 -39.00
CA VAL A 7 -28.73 -21.37 -39.53
C VAL A 7 -27.56 -21.67 -38.61
N GLY A 8 -26.82 -22.70 -38.96
CA GLY A 8 -25.56 -22.98 -38.29
C GLY A 8 -24.59 -21.80 -38.50
N ALA A 9 -23.94 -21.37 -37.40
CA ALA A 9 -22.97 -20.29 -37.48
C ALA A 9 -21.92 -20.56 -38.59
N THR A 10 -21.63 -19.53 -39.37
CA THR A 10 -20.64 -19.62 -40.48
C THR A 10 -19.25 -20.02 -39.92
N PRO A 11 -18.38 -20.67 -40.69
CA PRO A 11 -17.02 -21.01 -40.23
C PRO A 11 -16.25 -19.80 -39.67
N ALA A 12 -16.44 -18.64 -40.25
CA ALA A 12 -15.84 -17.37 -39.81
C ALA A 12 -16.40 -16.96 -38.42
N ALA A 13 -17.69 -17.08 -38.17
CA ALA A 13 -18.31 -16.79 -36.90
C ALA A 13 -17.82 -17.76 -35.80
N LYS A 14 -17.66 -19.04 -36.11
CA LYS A 14 -17.08 -20.03 -35.19
C LYS A 14 -15.63 -19.72 -34.87
N ALA A 15 -14.83 -19.33 -35.84
CA ALA A 15 -13.43 -18.94 -35.62
C ALA A 15 -13.33 -17.69 -34.71
N SER A 16 -14.18 -16.69 -34.90
CA SER A 16 -14.24 -15.48 -34.07
C SER A 16 -14.67 -15.80 -32.65
N LEU A 17 -15.65 -16.66 -32.44
CA LEU A 17 -16.09 -17.12 -31.13
C LEU A 17 -14.98 -17.89 -30.39
N LEU A 18 -14.22 -18.73 -31.08
CA LEU A 18 -13.08 -19.44 -30.50
C LEU A 18 -11.97 -18.47 -30.10
N ALA A 19 -11.64 -17.52 -30.97
CA ALA A 19 -10.61 -16.54 -30.71
C ALA A 19 -10.93 -15.64 -29.52
N ILE A 20 -12.18 -15.17 -29.38
CA ILE A 20 -12.58 -14.34 -28.24
C ILE A 20 -12.58 -15.15 -26.95
N ASN A 21 -13.08 -16.40 -26.98
CA ASN A 21 -13.05 -17.27 -25.82
C ASN A 21 -11.61 -17.50 -25.32
N THR A 22 -10.67 -17.72 -26.24
CA THR A 22 -9.24 -17.86 -25.91
C THR A 22 -8.69 -16.60 -25.24
N GLN A 23 -9.00 -15.41 -25.76
CA GLN A 23 -8.57 -14.15 -25.14
C GLN A 23 -9.16 -13.95 -23.75
N ILE A 24 -10.45 -14.22 -23.57
CA ILE A 24 -11.10 -14.13 -22.26
C ILE A 24 -10.45 -15.09 -21.25
N GLN A 25 -10.21 -16.33 -21.66
CA GLN A 25 -9.56 -17.33 -20.81
C GLN A 25 -8.14 -16.91 -20.42
N GLN A 26 -7.36 -16.35 -21.35
CA GLN A 26 -6.02 -15.82 -21.07
C GLN A 26 -6.06 -14.70 -20.02
N LEU A 27 -6.91 -13.70 -20.22
CA LEU A 27 -7.06 -12.59 -19.27
C LEU A 27 -7.58 -13.05 -17.90
N ALA A 28 -8.57 -13.95 -17.90
CA ALA A 28 -9.10 -14.51 -16.65
C ALA A 28 -8.07 -15.34 -15.89
N SER A 29 -7.25 -16.13 -16.61
CA SER A 29 -6.17 -16.92 -16.00
C SER A 29 -5.07 -16.03 -15.45
N ALA A 30 -4.70 -14.96 -16.15
CA ALA A 30 -3.74 -13.96 -15.67
C ALA A 30 -4.26 -13.26 -14.41
N ALA A 31 -5.51 -12.79 -14.43
CA ALA A 31 -6.14 -12.17 -13.27
C ALA A 31 -6.21 -13.11 -12.05
N ALA A 32 -6.49 -14.39 -12.28
CA ALA A 32 -6.58 -15.40 -11.21
C ALA A 32 -5.25 -15.63 -10.47
N VAL A 33 -4.12 -15.38 -11.13
CA VAL A 33 -2.78 -15.44 -10.50
C VAL A 33 -2.25 -14.06 -10.09
N GLY A 34 -3.08 -13.01 -10.20
CA GLY A 34 -2.70 -11.66 -9.80
C GLY A 34 -1.93 -10.86 -10.87
N ASP A 35 -1.80 -11.37 -12.09
CA ASP A 35 -1.17 -10.64 -13.19
C ASP A 35 -2.22 -9.80 -13.94
N PHE A 36 -2.42 -8.58 -13.50
CA PHE A 36 -3.31 -7.61 -14.11
C PHE A 36 -2.63 -6.77 -15.20
N SER A 37 -1.37 -7.02 -15.52
CA SER A 37 -0.64 -6.29 -16.57
C SER A 37 -1.03 -6.72 -17.99
N GLN A 38 -1.64 -7.88 -18.13
CA GLN A 38 -2.04 -8.45 -19.43
C GLN A 38 -3.18 -7.66 -20.08
N ARG A 39 -3.13 -7.58 -21.42
CA ARG A 39 -4.17 -6.92 -22.24
C ARG A 39 -4.54 -7.82 -23.40
N GLY A 40 -5.84 -7.87 -23.70
CA GLY A 40 -6.34 -8.52 -24.90
C GLY A 40 -6.19 -7.62 -26.13
N ASP A 41 -5.96 -8.22 -27.27
CA ASP A 41 -5.86 -7.51 -28.55
C ASP A 41 -7.26 -7.22 -29.10
N ALA A 42 -7.83 -6.09 -28.72
CA ALA A 42 -9.15 -5.65 -29.18
C ALA A 42 -9.20 -5.37 -30.69
N ALA A 43 -8.06 -5.04 -31.32
CA ALA A 43 -8.02 -4.73 -32.76
C ALA A 43 -8.29 -5.95 -33.64
N ARG A 44 -8.14 -7.17 -33.11
CA ARG A 44 -8.44 -8.43 -33.80
C ARG A 44 -9.94 -8.72 -33.90
N PHE A 45 -10.77 -7.96 -33.21
CA PHE A 45 -12.21 -8.19 -33.12
C PHE A 45 -13.00 -7.00 -33.68
N GLN A 46 -14.25 -7.24 -34.02
CA GLN A 46 -15.18 -6.22 -34.52
C GLN A 46 -16.46 -6.22 -33.67
N HIS A 47 -17.22 -5.13 -33.76
CA HIS A 47 -18.52 -4.97 -33.10
C HIS A 47 -18.43 -5.28 -31.59
N ASP A 48 -19.37 -6.03 -31.05
CA ASP A 48 -19.52 -6.32 -29.64
C ASP A 48 -18.31 -7.03 -29.01
N PHE A 49 -17.61 -7.86 -29.81
CA PHE A 49 -16.41 -8.55 -29.32
C PHE A 49 -15.23 -7.61 -29.07
N LYS A 50 -15.09 -6.58 -29.90
CA LYS A 50 -14.09 -5.53 -29.67
C LYS A 50 -14.39 -4.79 -28.36
N VAL A 51 -15.63 -4.35 -28.18
CA VAL A 51 -16.09 -3.67 -26.97
C VAL A 51 -15.86 -4.52 -25.72
N MET A 52 -16.15 -5.82 -25.80
CA MET A 52 -15.94 -6.76 -24.69
C MET A 52 -14.46 -6.83 -24.26
N ILE A 53 -13.53 -6.94 -25.23
CA ILE A 53 -12.10 -6.96 -24.91
C ILE A 53 -11.61 -5.61 -24.39
N GLU A 54 -12.12 -4.50 -24.92
CA GLU A 54 -11.81 -3.15 -24.42
C GLU A 54 -12.27 -2.97 -22.94
N GLN A 55 -13.47 -3.46 -22.61
CA GLN A 55 -13.99 -3.43 -21.23
C GLN A 55 -13.17 -4.31 -20.29
N LEU A 56 -12.76 -5.50 -20.72
CA LEU A 56 -11.86 -6.36 -19.95
C LEU A 56 -10.49 -5.69 -19.75
N ASN A 57 -9.94 -5.08 -20.79
CA ASN A 57 -8.69 -4.32 -20.69
C ASN A 57 -8.80 -3.16 -19.71
N THR A 58 -9.94 -2.45 -19.70
CA THR A 58 -10.22 -1.38 -18.73
C THR A 58 -10.26 -1.92 -17.30
N MET A 59 -10.95 -3.05 -17.09
CA MET A 59 -11.01 -3.71 -15.77
C MET A 59 -9.60 -4.11 -15.29
N MET A 60 -8.81 -4.76 -16.17
CA MET A 60 -7.42 -5.14 -15.87
C MET A 60 -6.57 -3.92 -15.56
N HIS A 61 -6.71 -2.83 -16.33
CA HIS A 61 -5.95 -1.60 -16.13
C HIS A 61 -6.26 -0.93 -14.77
N VAL A 62 -7.53 -0.86 -14.42
CA VAL A 62 -7.95 -0.27 -13.12
C VAL A 62 -7.43 -1.12 -11.96
N ALA A 63 -7.54 -2.44 -12.05
CA ALA A 63 -7.02 -3.33 -11.00
C ALA A 63 -5.50 -3.22 -10.87
N ASP A 64 -4.77 -3.25 -11.99
CA ASP A 64 -3.31 -3.13 -12.04
C ASP A 64 -2.83 -1.81 -11.41
N GLY A 65 -3.42 -0.68 -11.81
CA GLY A 65 -3.08 0.63 -11.28
C GLY A 65 -3.31 0.75 -9.77
N ASN A 66 -4.47 0.30 -9.30
CA ASN A 66 -4.84 0.40 -7.89
C ASN A 66 -3.96 -0.51 -7.00
N LEU A 67 -3.71 -1.74 -7.41
CA LEU A 67 -2.86 -2.67 -6.67
C LEU A 67 -1.38 -2.24 -6.71
N SER A 68 -0.92 -1.66 -7.82
CA SER A 68 0.43 -1.10 -7.92
C SER A 68 0.64 0.06 -6.96
N GLN A 69 -0.32 0.99 -6.83
CA GLN A 69 -0.24 2.08 -5.86
C GLN A 69 -0.22 1.57 -4.41
N LEU A 70 -1.07 0.59 -4.08
CA LEU A 70 -1.05 -0.03 -2.75
C LEU A 70 0.31 -0.69 -2.46
N SER A 71 0.86 -1.43 -3.44
CA SER A 71 2.19 -2.04 -3.32
C SER A 71 3.29 -1.00 -3.10
N GLN A 72 3.23 0.14 -3.81
CA GLN A 72 4.18 1.24 -3.63
C GLN A 72 4.08 1.85 -2.23
N LEU A 73 2.87 2.10 -1.74
CA LEU A 73 2.66 2.60 -0.38
C LEU A 73 3.22 1.64 0.67
N LEU A 74 2.93 0.34 0.56
CA LEU A 74 3.44 -0.67 1.49
C LEU A 74 4.97 -0.74 1.48
N ARG A 75 5.60 -0.61 0.30
CA ARG A 75 7.07 -0.53 0.18
C ARG A 75 7.64 0.71 0.83
N ALA A 76 6.99 1.86 0.67
CA ALA A 76 7.39 3.11 1.31
C ALA A 76 7.33 2.98 2.84
N ILE A 77 6.24 2.42 3.39
CA ILE A 77 6.09 2.13 4.81
C ILE A 77 7.21 1.20 5.30
N ALA A 78 7.48 0.13 4.57
CA ALA A 78 8.54 -0.83 4.91
C ALA A 78 9.94 -0.19 4.90
N ALA A 79 10.15 0.84 4.07
CA ALA A 79 11.38 1.64 4.04
C ALA A 79 11.42 2.74 5.13
N GLY A 80 10.37 2.88 5.94
CA GLY A 80 10.26 3.91 6.97
C GLY A 80 9.75 5.26 6.46
N ASP A 81 9.32 5.35 5.21
CA ASP A 81 8.69 6.56 4.67
C ASP A 81 7.20 6.57 5.02
N LEU A 82 6.86 7.34 6.03
CA LEU A 82 5.49 7.56 6.49
C LEU A 82 4.85 8.82 5.87
N THR A 83 5.46 9.40 4.85
CA THR A 83 4.90 10.55 4.10
C THR A 83 4.11 10.11 2.88
N ALA A 84 4.38 8.92 2.37
CA ALA A 84 3.71 8.35 1.21
C ALA A 84 2.20 8.20 1.46
N ARG A 85 1.41 8.43 0.42
CA ARG A 85 -0.06 8.28 0.42
C ARG A 85 -0.50 7.66 -0.91
N MET A 86 -1.66 7.02 -0.88
CA MET A 86 -2.39 6.69 -2.11
C MET A 86 -3.23 7.90 -2.51
N ASP A 87 -2.92 8.46 -3.67
CA ASP A 87 -3.59 9.63 -4.21
C ASP A 87 -4.28 9.29 -5.54
N GLY A 88 -5.41 9.94 -5.82
CA GLY A 88 -6.14 9.78 -7.05
C GLY A 88 -7.61 9.41 -6.83
N GLU A 89 -8.29 9.19 -7.95
CA GLU A 89 -9.71 8.83 -7.98
C GLU A 89 -9.85 7.32 -7.93
N PHE A 90 -10.42 6.83 -6.82
CA PHE A 90 -10.71 5.42 -6.60
C PHE A 90 -12.21 5.24 -6.39
N HIS A 91 -12.75 4.08 -6.79
CA HIS A 91 -14.17 3.77 -6.67
C HIS A 91 -14.38 2.44 -5.95
N GLY A 92 -15.53 2.31 -5.28
CA GLY A 92 -15.94 1.08 -4.62
C GLY A 92 -14.91 0.61 -3.58
N VAL A 93 -14.56 -0.67 -3.61
CA VAL A 93 -13.64 -1.29 -2.66
C VAL A 93 -12.23 -0.67 -2.71
N PHE A 94 -11.79 -0.17 -3.87
CA PHE A 94 -10.48 0.48 -3.98
C PHE A 94 -10.43 1.85 -3.28
N ALA A 95 -11.56 2.58 -3.23
CA ALA A 95 -11.65 3.80 -2.44
C ALA A 95 -11.51 3.50 -0.94
N LEU A 96 -12.16 2.44 -0.45
CA LEU A 96 -12.02 1.98 0.93
C LEU A 96 -10.57 1.58 1.25
N MET A 97 -9.93 0.82 0.36
CA MET A 97 -8.53 0.43 0.52
C MET A 97 -7.59 1.65 0.62
N ARG A 98 -7.78 2.66 -0.23
CA ARG A 98 -7.02 3.92 -0.18
C ARG A 98 -7.20 4.59 1.19
N ASP A 99 -8.43 4.73 1.63
CA ASP A 99 -8.76 5.45 2.88
C ASP A 99 -8.22 4.69 4.10
N ASP A 100 -8.37 3.38 4.15
CA ASP A 100 -7.83 2.52 5.20
C ASP A 100 -6.30 2.54 5.23
N ALA A 101 -5.66 2.45 4.06
CA ALA A 101 -4.22 2.50 3.93
C ALA A 101 -3.66 3.85 4.37
N ASN A 102 -4.25 4.96 3.91
CA ASN A 102 -3.84 6.32 4.31
C ASN A 102 -4.08 6.57 5.81
N THR A 103 -5.18 6.05 6.37
CA THR A 103 -5.45 6.11 7.80
C THR A 103 -4.40 5.36 8.60
N THR A 104 -4.01 4.17 8.15
CA THR A 104 -2.95 3.37 8.78
C THR A 104 -1.63 4.11 8.82
N VAL A 105 -1.22 4.74 7.71
CA VAL A 105 0.01 5.57 7.66
C VAL A 105 -0.10 6.75 8.63
N GLY A 106 -1.25 7.41 8.69
CA GLY A 106 -1.50 8.50 9.65
C GLY A 106 -1.34 8.06 11.11
N GLN A 107 -1.87 6.89 11.46
CA GLN A 107 -1.72 6.31 12.80
C GLN A 107 -0.27 5.97 13.12
N LEU A 108 0.46 5.34 12.18
CA LEU A 108 1.89 5.05 12.34
C LEU A 108 2.70 6.33 12.55
N THR A 109 2.43 7.38 11.79
CA THR A 109 3.07 8.69 11.94
C THR A 109 2.84 9.26 13.36
N SER A 110 1.61 9.18 13.87
CA SER A 110 1.27 9.64 15.22
C SER A 110 1.99 8.83 16.30
N ILE A 111 2.09 7.51 16.15
CA ILE A 111 2.81 6.63 17.08
C ILE A 111 4.30 7.01 17.12
N VAL A 112 4.93 7.15 15.95
CA VAL A 112 6.36 7.51 15.83
C VAL A 112 6.62 8.89 16.46
N SER A 113 5.74 9.87 16.22
CA SER A 113 5.83 11.19 16.84
C SER A 113 5.74 11.12 18.37
N SER A 114 4.80 10.33 18.91
CA SER A 114 4.66 10.14 20.35
C SER A 114 5.90 9.47 20.98
N ILE A 115 6.50 8.50 20.28
CA ILE A 115 7.75 7.87 20.71
C ILE A 115 8.89 8.89 20.74
N GLN A 116 9.00 9.75 19.72
CA GLN A 116 10.02 10.79 19.67
C GLN A 116 9.89 11.79 20.81
N VAL A 117 8.68 12.24 21.13
CA VAL A 117 8.41 13.13 22.27
C VAL A 117 8.78 12.46 23.59
N SER A 118 8.40 11.20 23.77
CA SER A 118 8.74 10.42 24.97
C SER A 118 10.24 10.24 25.12
N ALA A 119 10.93 9.92 24.03
CA ALA A 119 12.41 9.78 24.03
C ALA A 119 13.11 11.10 24.39
N GLN A 120 12.59 12.22 23.89
CA GLN A 120 13.13 13.54 24.26
C GLN A 120 12.94 13.87 25.73
N SER A 121 11.76 13.54 26.29
CA SER A 121 11.49 13.72 27.73
C SER A 121 12.40 12.85 28.60
N ILE A 122 12.65 11.59 28.20
CA ILE A 122 13.58 10.70 28.90
C ILE A 122 15.00 11.26 28.85
N ARG A 123 15.46 11.79 27.71
CA ARG A 123 16.76 12.43 27.59
C ARG A 123 16.89 13.65 28.51
N GLY A 124 15.86 14.49 28.60
CA GLY A 124 15.80 15.62 29.50
C GLY A 124 15.96 15.19 30.95
N ALA A 125 15.13 14.25 31.38
CA ALA A 125 15.19 13.71 32.77
C ALA A 125 16.54 13.07 33.09
N ALA A 126 17.12 12.31 32.17
CA ALA A 126 18.46 11.74 32.34
C ALA A 126 19.55 12.82 32.50
N SER A 127 19.46 13.91 31.77
CA SER A 127 20.37 15.05 31.88
C SER A 127 20.23 15.75 33.26
N GLU A 128 19.01 15.94 33.73
CA GLU A 128 18.75 16.51 35.03
C GLU A 128 19.27 15.62 36.17
N ILE A 129 19.08 14.30 36.08
CA ILE A 129 19.64 13.33 37.03
C ILE A 129 21.17 13.40 37.03
N ALA A 130 21.80 13.45 35.85
CA ALA A 130 23.25 13.57 35.76
C ALA A 130 23.79 14.86 36.41
N ALA A 131 23.13 15.98 36.16
CA ALA A 131 23.45 17.26 36.80
C ALA A 131 23.27 17.22 38.33
N GLY A 132 22.16 16.65 38.79
CA GLY A 132 21.89 16.47 40.23
C GLY A 132 22.89 15.55 40.93
N ASN A 133 23.32 14.46 40.28
CA ASN A 133 24.35 13.57 40.79
C ASN A 133 25.70 14.25 40.92
N ASN A 134 26.08 15.07 39.91
CA ASN A 134 27.31 15.86 39.98
C ASN A 134 27.30 16.90 41.14
N ASP A 135 26.17 17.58 41.33
CA ASP A 135 26.00 18.50 42.49
C ASP A 135 26.06 17.77 43.82
N LEU A 136 25.42 16.61 43.89
CA LEU A 136 25.45 15.77 45.11
C LEU A 136 26.85 15.27 45.43
N SER A 137 27.62 14.82 44.41
CA SER A 137 29.01 14.41 44.59
C SER A 137 29.88 15.56 45.16
N ARG A 138 29.77 16.75 44.55
CA ARG A 138 30.50 17.94 45.01
C ARG A 138 30.13 18.32 46.46
N ARG A 139 28.86 18.28 46.79
CA ARG A 139 28.36 18.55 48.18
C ARG A 139 28.87 17.50 49.16
N THR A 140 28.90 16.23 48.77
CA THR A 140 29.40 15.14 49.60
C THR A 140 30.93 15.30 49.88
N GLU A 141 31.71 15.64 48.85
CA GLU A 141 33.15 15.94 49.02
C GLU A 141 33.39 17.12 49.94
N GLN A 142 32.61 18.19 49.78
CA GLN A 142 32.69 19.38 50.66
C GLN A 142 32.30 19.07 52.10
N GLN A 143 31.29 18.23 52.30
CA GLN A 143 30.88 17.79 53.62
C GLN A 143 31.92 16.89 54.30
N ALA A 144 32.58 16.00 53.56
CA ALA A 144 33.67 15.18 54.04
C ALA A 144 34.86 16.05 54.51
N ALA A 145 35.23 17.04 53.70
CA ALA A 145 36.31 17.99 54.05
C ALA A 145 36.00 18.80 55.35
N ASN A 146 34.73 19.28 55.47
CA ASN A 146 34.29 20.01 56.66
C ASN A 146 34.27 19.12 57.94
N LEU A 147 33.97 17.82 57.77
CA LEU A 147 34.02 16.86 58.90
C LEU A 147 35.44 16.57 59.33
N GLU A 148 36.39 16.44 58.39
CA GLU A 148 37.85 16.31 58.72
C GLU A 148 38.35 17.53 59.44
N GLU A 149 38.02 18.75 59.03
CA GLU A 149 38.40 19.99 59.71
C GLU A 149 37.83 20.10 61.09
N THR A 150 36.59 19.60 61.30
CA THR A 150 35.94 19.66 62.63
C THR A 150 36.50 18.63 63.62
N ALA A 151 37.14 17.54 63.14
CA ALA A 151 37.67 16.45 63.95
C ALA A 151 39.16 16.64 64.28
N ALA A 152 39.81 17.65 63.71
CA ALA A 152 41.23 18.00 64.00
C ALA A 152 41.34 19.07 65.11
#